data_cf3ce94f8e3d27a36bc25aaccdb2293b
#
_entry.id   cf3ce94f8e3d27a36bc25aaccdb2293b
#
_cell.length_a   1.000
_cell.length_b   1.000
_cell.length_c   1.000
_cell.angle_alpha   90.00
_cell.angle_beta   90.00
_cell.angle_gamma   90.00
#
_symmetry.space_group_name_H-M   'P 1'
#
loop_
_entity.id
_entity.type
_entity.pdbx_description
1 polymer ?
#
loop_
_entity_poly.entity_id
_entity_poly.type
_entity_poly.pdbx_seq_one_letter_code
_entity_poly.pdbx_strand_id
1 'polypeptide(L)'
;MGYVDAHVHVWTDDYVQFPFASGHEPAAAKPTTFHAEDILGHANACGVDRVVLVQMSFYGDDNSYMLKVMGDHPGVFAGIGVVDPTNQAAAQQMKSLAAKGVCGFRVAARDQPIETWCDGEGFERMFAAAATDRLAICPLIGPAGLPALRRRCEQFPDTPVIIDH
;
A
#
# COMPACT_ATOMS: atom_id res chain seq x y z
N MET A 1 7.08 15.08 20.79
CA MET A 1 7.26 14.45 19.47
C MET A 1 7.02 12.97 19.70
N GLY A 2 5.93 12.43 19.18
CA GLY A 2 5.58 11.03 19.35
C GLY A 2 6.21 10.14 18.30
N TYR A 3 5.97 8.86 18.41
CA TYR A 3 6.43 7.85 17.45
C TYR A 3 5.51 7.76 16.24
N VAL A 4 5.99 7.15 15.17
CA VAL A 4 5.21 6.76 13.99
C VAL A 4 5.24 5.23 13.90
N ASP A 5 4.07 4.59 13.88
CA ASP A 5 3.98 3.20 13.47
C ASP A 5 3.93 3.14 11.95
N ALA A 6 4.93 2.53 11.34
CA ALA A 6 5.13 2.60 9.89
C ALA A 6 4.40 1.51 9.10
N HIS A 7 3.69 0.55 9.76
CA HIS A 7 3.08 -0.55 9.05
C HIS A 7 1.94 -1.19 9.84
N VAL A 8 0.72 -0.78 9.54
CA VAL A 8 -0.50 -1.37 10.10
C VAL A 8 -1.53 -1.59 8.98
N HIS A 9 -2.43 -2.54 9.16
CA HIS A 9 -3.55 -2.79 8.27
C HIS A 9 -4.87 -2.53 8.97
N VAL A 10 -5.91 -2.20 8.21
CA VAL A 10 -7.30 -2.10 8.68
C VAL A 10 -8.22 -2.91 7.79
N TRP A 11 -9.26 -3.50 8.40
CA TRP A 11 -10.34 -4.17 7.67
C TRP A 11 -11.62 -4.19 8.49
N THR A 12 -12.76 -4.37 7.81
CA THR A 12 -14.10 -4.35 8.38
C THR A 12 -14.90 -5.57 7.94
N ASP A 13 -15.98 -5.87 8.67
CA ASP A 13 -16.99 -6.84 8.32
C ASP A 13 -18.19 -6.23 7.57
N ASP A 14 -18.12 -4.96 7.20
CA ASP A 14 -19.08 -4.35 6.28
C ASP A 14 -18.76 -4.72 4.83
N TYR A 15 -18.99 -5.99 4.50
CA TYR A 15 -18.73 -6.53 3.16
C TYR A 15 -19.69 -6.00 2.09
N VAL A 16 -20.72 -5.27 2.49
CA VAL A 16 -21.66 -4.61 1.55
C VAL A 16 -21.01 -3.35 0.98
N GLN A 17 -20.46 -2.52 1.85
CA GLN A 17 -19.80 -1.27 1.43
C GLN A 17 -18.35 -1.50 1.00
N PHE A 18 -17.64 -2.44 1.62
CA PHE A 18 -16.23 -2.75 1.39
C PHE A 18 -16.04 -4.25 1.16
N PRO A 19 -16.47 -4.77 0.00
CA PRO A 19 -16.35 -6.19 -0.31
C PRO A 19 -14.87 -6.58 -0.45
N PHE A 20 -14.54 -7.80 -0.02
CA PHE A 20 -13.24 -8.36 -0.31
C PHE A 20 -13.09 -8.66 -1.81
N ALA A 21 -11.89 -8.50 -2.31
CA ALA A 21 -11.53 -8.85 -3.68
C ALA A 21 -11.73 -10.36 -3.94
N SER A 22 -11.93 -10.71 -5.19
CA SER A 22 -12.08 -12.10 -5.62
C SER A 22 -10.94 -12.98 -5.10
N GLY A 23 -11.28 -14.16 -4.59
CA GLY A 23 -10.33 -15.10 -4.00
C GLY A 23 -10.06 -14.90 -2.50
N HIS A 24 -10.66 -13.89 -1.88
CA HIS A 24 -10.58 -13.69 -0.43
C HIS A 24 -11.95 -13.95 0.22
N GLU A 25 -11.94 -14.81 1.25
CA GLU A 25 -13.16 -15.16 1.98
C GLU A 25 -13.17 -14.46 3.34
N PRO A 26 -14.35 -13.96 3.80
CA PRO A 26 -14.49 -13.34 5.12
C PRO A 26 -13.95 -14.17 6.29
N ALA A 27 -14.10 -15.50 6.20
CA ALA A 27 -13.61 -16.42 7.21
C ALA A 27 -12.08 -16.47 7.35
N ALA A 28 -11.34 -15.95 6.37
CA ALA A 28 -9.88 -15.85 6.42
C ALA A 28 -9.40 -14.67 7.29
N ALA A 29 -10.24 -13.66 7.51
CA ALA A 29 -9.90 -12.50 8.34
C ALA A 29 -9.90 -12.89 9.84
N LYS A 30 -8.74 -12.78 10.48
CA LYS A 30 -8.58 -13.06 11.93
C LYS A 30 -7.71 -11.97 12.56
N PRO A 31 -8.25 -11.18 13.49
CA PRO A 31 -9.66 -11.11 13.90
C PRO A 31 -10.60 -10.79 12.72
N THR A 32 -11.91 -10.93 12.91
CA THR A 32 -12.92 -10.64 11.88
C THR A 32 -12.87 -9.20 11.40
N THR A 33 -12.53 -8.27 12.29
CA THR A 33 -12.36 -6.84 12.02
C THR A 33 -11.10 -6.34 12.69
N PHE A 34 -10.51 -5.29 12.13
CA PHE A 34 -9.48 -4.50 12.80
C PHE A 34 -9.65 -3.05 12.36
N HIS A 35 -10.30 -2.26 13.21
CA HIS A 35 -10.68 -0.88 12.90
C HIS A 35 -9.62 0.13 13.36
N ALA A 36 -9.82 1.38 12.97
CA ALA A 36 -8.95 2.49 13.42
C ALA A 36 -8.91 2.61 14.95
N GLU A 37 -10.03 2.39 15.63
CA GLU A 37 -10.17 2.46 17.07
C GLU A 37 -9.30 1.40 17.77
N ASP A 38 -9.18 0.20 17.20
CA ASP A 38 -8.30 -0.85 17.73
C ASP A 38 -6.84 -0.42 17.65
N ILE A 39 -6.43 0.16 16.52
CA ILE A 39 -5.06 0.71 16.34
C ILE A 39 -4.82 1.82 17.34
N LEU A 40 -5.72 2.80 17.43
CA LEU A 40 -5.57 3.97 18.28
C LEU A 40 -5.54 3.61 19.77
N GLY A 41 -6.30 2.57 20.17
CA GLY A 41 -6.25 2.03 21.52
C GLY A 41 -4.86 1.55 21.93
N HIS A 42 -4.15 0.89 21.03
CA HIS A 42 -2.76 0.44 21.25
C HIS A 42 -1.74 1.58 21.07
N ALA A 43 -1.87 2.36 20.00
CA ALA A 43 -0.95 3.41 19.62
C ALA A 43 -0.82 4.48 20.71
N ASN A 44 -1.95 4.98 21.23
CA ASN A 44 -1.98 6.03 22.25
C ASN A 44 -1.27 5.59 23.56
N ALA A 45 -1.43 4.32 23.95
CA ALA A 45 -0.78 3.78 25.14
C ALA A 45 0.76 3.71 25.00
N CYS A 46 1.26 3.66 23.75
CA CYS A 46 2.70 3.55 23.43
C CYS A 46 3.32 4.88 22.98
N GLY A 47 2.58 5.99 22.98
CA GLY A 47 3.06 7.29 22.54
C GLY A 47 3.25 7.39 21.02
N VAL A 48 2.51 6.58 20.25
CA VAL A 48 2.45 6.65 18.79
C VAL A 48 1.41 7.69 18.38
N ASP A 49 1.84 8.75 17.71
CA ASP A 49 0.98 9.88 17.30
C ASP A 49 0.46 9.72 15.87
N ARG A 50 1.16 8.97 15.03
CA ARG A 50 0.83 8.79 13.62
C ARG A 50 1.08 7.35 13.18
N VAL A 51 0.30 6.90 12.20
CA VAL A 51 0.33 5.52 11.71
C VAL A 51 0.30 5.52 10.18
N VAL A 52 1.09 4.65 9.57
CA VAL A 52 1.01 4.38 8.13
C VAL A 52 0.16 3.13 7.93
N LEU A 53 -1.00 3.33 7.30
CA LEU A 53 -1.88 2.24 6.89
C LEU A 53 -1.37 1.65 5.58
N VAL A 54 -1.04 0.39 5.59
CA VAL A 54 -0.73 -0.35 4.36
C VAL A 54 -2.00 -1.06 3.89
N GLN A 55 -2.34 -0.89 2.63
CA GLN A 55 -3.53 -1.50 2.04
C GLN A 55 -3.59 -3.01 2.34
N MET A 56 -4.70 -3.45 2.93
CA MET A 56 -4.90 -4.85 3.26
C MET A 56 -5.18 -5.67 2.01
N SER A 57 -4.49 -6.81 1.85
CA SER A 57 -4.60 -7.67 0.67
C SER A 57 -6.02 -8.17 0.38
N PHE A 58 -6.87 -8.25 1.41
CA PHE A 58 -8.28 -8.64 1.25
C PHE A 58 -9.05 -7.77 0.25
N TYR A 59 -8.66 -6.50 0.10
CA TYR A 59 -9.33 -5.54 -0.78
C TYR A 59 -8.67 -5.41 -2.16
N GLY A 60 -7.55 -6.12 -2.40
CA GLY A 60 -6.82 -5.97 -3.65
C GLY A 60 -6.39 -4.52 -3.92
N ASP A 61 -6.82 -3.97 -5.04
CA ASP A 61 -6.55 -2.58 -5.46
C ASP A 61 -7.69 -1.59 -5.13
N ASP A 62 -8.74 -2.04 -4.43
CA ASP A 62 -9.78 -1.16 -3.87
C ASP A 62 -9.29 -0.52 -2.56
N ASN A 63 -8.81 0.69 -2.63
CA ASN A 63 -8.30 1.45 -1.48
C ASN A 63 -9.41 2.18 -0.69
N SER A 64 -10.68 1.96 -0.98
CA SER A 64 -11.81 2.75 -0.47
C SER A 64 -11.92 2.71 1.06
N TYR A 65 -11.75 1.54 1.69
CA TYR A 65 -11.82 1.44 3.14
C TYR A 65 -10.66 2.14 3.83
N MET A 66 -9.43 1.94 3.35
CA MET A 66 -8.26 2.66 3.88
C MET A 66 -8.44 4.19 3.76
N LEU A 67 -8.91 4.68 2.62
CA LEU A 67 -9.16 6.10 2.40
C LEU A 67 -10.27 6.65 3.30
N LYS A 68 -11.32 5.85 3.56
CA LYS A 68 -12.36 6.22 4.52
C LYS A 68 -11.76 6.42 5.91
N VAL A 69 -10.98 5.46 6.40
CA VAL A 69 -10.32 5.54 7.72
C VAL A 69 -9.41 6.77 7.80
N MET A 70 -8.62 7.05 6.77
CA MET A 70 -7.76 8.23 6.70
C MET A 70 -8.58 9.53 6.75
N GLY A 71 -9.72 9.57 6.06
CA GLY A 71 -10.61 10.73 6.03
C GLY A 71 -11.32 10.99 7.36
N ASP A 72 -11.69 9.92 8.07
CA ASP A 72 -12.36 10.01 9.37
C ASP A 72 -11.39 10.48 10.49
N HIS A 73 -10.07 10.30 10.31
CA HIS A 73 -9.04 10.63 11.29
C HIS A 73 -7.94 11.53 10.70
N PRO A 74 -8.26 12.77 10.32
CA PRO A 74 -7.32 13.66 9.63
C PRO A 74 -6.06 13.93 10.45
N GLY A 75 -4.89 13.79 9.82
CA GLY A 75 -3.58 14.04 10.46
C GLY A 75 -3.01 12.87 11.28
N VAL A 76 -3.78 11.80 11.48
CA VAL A 76 -3.34 10.60 12.21
C VAL A 76 -2.75 9.56 11.27
N PHE A 77 -3.44 9.28 10.16
CA PHE A 77 -3.06 8.22 9.21
C PHE A 77 -2.51 8.79 7.90
N ALA A 78 -1.50 8.11 7.38
CA ALA A 78 -1.06 8.17 5.98
C ALA A 78 -1.26 6.79 5.34
N GLY A 79 -1.32 6.69 4.01
CA GLY A 79 -1.62 5.43 3.33
C GLY A 79 -0.50 4.95 2.40
N ILE A 80 -0.31 3.62 2.37
CA ILE A 80 0.38 2.91 1.28
C ILE A 80 -0.70 2.16 0.52
N GLY A 81 -1.06 2.66 -0.66
CA GLY A 81 -2.11 2.10 -1.50
C GLY A 81 -1.65 0.95 -2.39
N VAL A 82 -2.58 0.37 -3.12
CA VAL A 82 -2.31 -0.59 -4.20
C VAL A 82 -2.99 -0.09 -5.47
N VAL A 83 -2.28 -0.14 -6.59
CA VAL A 83 -2.83 0.05 -7.94
C VAL A 83 -2.40 -1.11 -8.83
N ASP A 84 -3.20 -1.43 -9.82
CA ASP A 84 -2.84 -2.47 -10.79
C ASP A 84 -1.82 -1.92 -11.79
N PRO A 85 -0.58 -2.46 -11.85
CA PRO A 85 0.44 -2.01 -12.79
C PRO A 85 0.04 -2.25 -14.25
N THR A 86 -0.87 -3.19 -14.53
CA THR A 86 -1.34 -3.44 -15.89
C THR A 86 -2.33 -2.39 -16.40
N ASN A 87 -2.92 -1.61 -15.50
CA ASN A 87 -3.82 -0.53 -15.86
C ASN A 87 -3.05 0.63 -16.50
N GLN A 88 -3.45 1.04 -17.70
CA GLN A 88 -2.83 2.18 -18.41
C GLN A 88 -2.94 3.50 -17.60
N ALA A 89 -3.96 3.62 -16.77
CA ALA A 89 -4.18 4.78 -15.90
C ALA A 89 -3.48 4.68 -14.54
N ALA A 90 -2.63 3.68 -14.28
CA ALA A 90 -2.00 3.45 -12.97
C ALA A 90 -1.31 4.72 -12.41
N ALA A 91 -0.52 5.42 -13.22
CA ALA A 91 0.15 6.67 -12.81
C ALA A 91 -0.86 7.77 -12.42
N GLN A 92 -1.96 7.91 -13.16
CA GLN A 92 -3.02 8.87 -12.83
C GLN A 92 -3.78 8.46 -11.56
N GLN A 93 -4.02 7.18 -11.36
CA GLN A 93 -4.61 6.66 -10.12
C GLN A 93 -3.69 6.94 -8.92
N MET A 94 -2.37 6.69 -9.04
CA MET A 94 -1.38 7.03 -8.01
C MET A 94 -1.46 8.51 -7.62
N LYS A 95 -1.49 9.41 -8.59
CA LYS A 95 -1.62 10.85 -8.35
C LYS A 95 -2.94 11.22 -7.66
N SER A 96 -4.05 10.60 -8.07
CA SER A 96 -5.36 10.82 -7.45
C SER A 96 -5.41 10.33 -6.01
N LEU A 97 -4.76 9.22 -5.69
CA LEU A 97 -4.64 8.67 -4.34
C LEU A 97 -3.70 9.51 -3.47
N ALA A 98 -2.60 10.01 -4.05
CA ALA A 98 -1.67 10.91 -3.36
C ALA A 98 -2.36 12.20 -2.89
N ALA A 99 -3.26 12.77 -3.70
CA ALA A 99 -4.08 13.93 -3.31
C ALA A 99 -5.00 13.65 -2.10
N LYS A 100 -5.22 12.38 -1.75
CA LYS A 100 -6.02 11.93 -0.60
C LYS A 100 -5.15 11.48 0.60
N GLY A 101 -3.83 11.71 0.55
CA GLY A 101 -2.91 11.39 1.64
C GLY A 101 -2.18 10.04 1.51
N VAL A 102 -2.31 9.35 0.37
CA VAL A 102 -1.49 8.17 0.09
C VAL A 102 -0.06 8.62 -0.25
N CYS A 103 0.94 8.08 0.44
CA CYS A 103 2.34 8.50 0.31
C CYS A 103 3.23 7.45 -0.39
N GLY A 104 2.67 6.29 -0.75
CA GLY A 104 3.38 5.25 -1.48
C GLY A 104 2.46 4.14 -1.94
N PHE A 105 3.04 3.16 -2.66
CA PHE A 105 2.28 2.07 -3.27
C PHE A 105 2.97 0.73 -3.06
N ARG A 106 2.23 -0.22 -2.47
CA ARG A 106 2.67 -1.60 -2.35
C ARG A 106 2.61 -2.28 -3.71
N VAL A 107 3.68 -2.99 -4.03
CA VAL A 107 3.80 -3.80 -5.25
C VAL A 107 4.30 -5.20 -4.90
N ALA A 108 3.88 -6.20 -5.67
CA ALA A 108 4.28 -7.59 -5.46
C ALA A 108 4.46 -8.29 -6.81
N ALA A 109 5.20 -9.39 -6.80
CA ALA A 109 5.43 -10.19 -8.00
C ALA A 109 4.14 -10.84 -8.54
N ARG A 110 3.14 -11.10 -7.67
CA ARG A 110 1.91 -11.82 -8.02
C ARG A 110 2.25 -13.09 -8.82
N ASP A 111 1.63 -13.28 -9.98
CA ASP A 111 1.81 -14.44 -10.87
C ASP A 111 2.99 -14.27 -11.85
N GLN A 112 3.83 -13.24 -11.69
CA GLN A 112 4.98 -13.01 -12.56
C GLN A 112 6.21 -13.80 -12.08
N PRO A 113 7.09 -14.25 -13.01
CA PRO A 113 8.38 -14.82 -12.63
C PRO A 113 9.17 -13.84 -11.76
N ILE A 114 9.67 -14.33 -10.64
CA ILE A 114 10.31 -13.47 -9.62
C ILE A 114 11.54 -12.73 -10.14
N GLU A 115 12.23 -13.28 -11.13
CA GLU A 115 13.42 -12.70 -11.73
C GLU A 115 13.14 -11.46 -12.59
N THR A 116 11.88 -11.31 -13.04
CA THR A 116 11.44 -10.25 -13.97
C THR A 116 10.15 -9.56 -13.51
N TRP A 117 9.75 -9.79 -12.27
CA TRP A 117 8.44 -9.41 -11.74
C TRP A 117 8.07 -7.94 -11.94
N CYS A 118 9.04 -7.03 -11.99
CA CYS A 118 8.82 -5.60 -12.17
C CYS A 118 9.38 -5.04 -13.51
N ASP A 119 9.71 -5.90 -14.47
CA ASP A 119 10.35 -5.46 -15.73
C ASP A 119 9.34 -4.88 -16.74
N GLY A 120 8.04 -5.06 -16.56
CA GLY A 120 7.01 -4.59 -17.52
C GLY A 120 6.84 -3.07 -17.54
N GLU A 121 6.27 -2.55 -18.65
CA GLU A 121 5.97 -1.11 -18.85
C GLU A 121 5.08 -0.50 -17.75
N GLY A 122 4.19 -1.31 -17.15
CA GLY A 122 3.34 -0.86 -16.08
C GLY A 122 4.15 -0.42 -14.85
N PHE A 123 5.12 -1.23 -14.45
CA PHE A 123 6.03 -0.87 -13.38
C PHE A 123 6.93 0.31 -13.76
N GLU A 124 7.35 0.40 -15.02
CA GLU A 124 8.11 1.55 -15.50
C GLU A 124 7.33 2.86 -15.32
N ARG A 125 6.04 2.87 -15.74
CA ARG A 125 5.17 4.03 -15.53
C ARG A 125 4.98 4.37 -14.05
N MET A 126 4.82 3.35 -13.19
CA MET A 126 4.66 3.56 -11.74
C MET A 126 5.93 4.14 -11.11
N PHE A 127 7.11 3.61 -11.44
CA PHE A 127 8.38 4.13 -10.92
C PHE A 127 8.65 5.56 -11.39
N ALA A 128 8.41 5.87 -12.66
CA ALA A 128 8.55 7.23 -13.20
C ALA A 128 7.59 8.22 -12.51
N ALA A 129 6.33 7.83 -12.31
CA ALA A 129 5.36 8.65 -11.59
C ALA A 129 5.77 8.86 -10.12
N ALA A 130 6.23 7.79 -9.47
CA ALA A 130 6.69 7.84 -8.08
C ALA A 130 7.91 8.76 -7.90
N ALA A 131 8.88 8.73 -8.82
CA ALA A 131 10.01 9.66 -8.82
C ALA A 131 9.53 11.12 -8.93
N THR A 132 8.60 11.39 -9.84
CA THR A 132 8.07 12.75 -10.10
C THR A 132 7.30 13.30 -8.90
N ASP A 133 6.42 12.50 -8.32
CA ASP A 133 5.49 12.92 -7.27
C ASP A 133 6.03 12.62 -5.85
N ARG A 134 7.28 12.11 -5.74
CA ARG A 134 7.97 11.73 -4.48
C ARG A 134 7.17 10.71 -3.65
N LEU A 135 6.59 9.72 -4.32
CA LEU A 135 5.83 8.63 -3.71
C LEU A 135 6.73 7.42 -3.50
N ALA A 136 6.55 6.69 -2.41
CA ALA A 136 7.31 5.47 -2.18
C ALA A 136 6.77 4.30 -3.01
N ILE A 137 7.65 3.49 -3.57
CA ILE A 137 7.33 2.14 -4.04
C ILE A 137 7.73 1.16 -2.93
N CYS A 138 6.78 0.36 -2.47
CA CYS A 138 6.92 -0.54 -1.33
C CYS A 138 6.81 -2.00 -1.79
N PRO A 139 7.91 -2.64 -2.24
CA PRO A 139 7.89 -4.02 -2.70
C PRO A 139 7.66 -5.02 -1.56
N LEU A 140 6.67 -5.89 -1.75
CA LEU A 140 6.45 -7.10 -0.95
C LEU A 140 7.04 -8.28 -1.72
N ILE A 141 8.31 -8.58 -1.47
CA ILE A 141 9.08 -9.59 -2.21
C ILE A 141 10.08 -10.30 -1.31
N GLY A 142 10.35 -11.58 -1.62
CA GLY A 142 11.46 -12.29 -1.01
C GLY A 142 12.82 -11.92 -1.64
N PRO A 143 13.93 -12.44 -1.09
CA PRO A 143 15.30 -12.13 -1.56
C PRO A 143 15.53 -12.41 -3.05
N ALA A 144 14.85 -13.41 -3.62
CA ALA A 144 14.96 -13.74 -5.05
C ALA A 144 14.48 -12.62 -5.98
N GLY A 145 13.58 -11.73 -5.51
CA GLY A 145 13.09 -10.59 -6.29
C GLY A 145 14.00 -9.36 -6.29
N LEU A 146 15.00 -9.31 -5.41
CA LEU A 146 15.89 -8.15 -5.27
C LEU A 146 16.70 -7.83 -6.54
N PRO A 147 17.20 -8.80 -7.34
CA PRO A 147 17.90 -8.47 -8.58
C PRO A 147 17.03 -7.71 -9.60
N ALA A 148 15.74 -8.07 -9.72
CA ALA A 148 14.81 -7.34 -10.59
C ALA A 148 14.55 -5.91 -10.06
N LEU A 149 14.30 -5.79 -8.76
CA LEU A 149 14.12 -4.50 -8.11
C LEU A 149 15.36 -3.59 -8.30
N ARG A 150 16.56 -4.15 -8.13
CA ARG A 150 17.81 -3.40 -8.34
C ARG A 150 17.89 -2.79 -9.73
N ARG A 151 17.61 -3.59 -10.79
CA ARG A 151 17.60 -3.07 -12.17
C ARG A 151 16.62 -1.89 -12.33
N ARG A 152 15.45 -1.99 -11.67
CA ARG A 152 14.46 -0.92 -11.72
C ARG A 152 14.91 0.34 -10.97
N CYS A 153 15.56 0.18 -9.83
CA CYS A 153 16.15 1.31 -9.08
C CYS A 153 17.29 1.98 -9.87
N GLU A 154 18.10 1.21 -10.60
CA GLU A 154 19.16 1.76 -11.47
C GLU A 154 18.58 2.60 -12.64
N GLN A 155 17.38 2.23 -13.15
CA GLN A 155 16.68 3.00 -14.20
C GLN A 155 15.97 4.25 -13.65
N PHE A 156 15.49 4.18 -12.40
CA PHE A 156 14.74 5.25 -11.75
C PHE A 156 15.36 5.59 -10.39
N PRO A 157 16.56 6.18 -10.34
CA PRO A 157 17.30 6.40 -9.11
C PRO A 157 16.64 7.39 -8.14
N ASP A 158 15.76 8.26 -8.65
CA ASP A 158 15.03 9.24 -7.84
C ASP A 158 13.75 8.69 -7.21
N THR A 159 13.37 7.43 -7.51
CA THR A 159 12.19 6.80 -6.91
C THR A 159 12.51 6.34 -5.49
N PRO A 160 11.81 6.85 -4.46
CA PRO A 160 11.92 6.29 -3.12
C PRO A 160 11.45 4.83 -3.09
N VAL A 161 12.27 3.92 -2.58
CA VAL A 161 11.92 2.50 -2.45
C VAL A 161 12.06 2.07 -1.01
N ILE A 162 11.01 1.46 -0.46
CA ILE A 162 10.95 0.93 0.90
C ILE A 162 10.62 -0.56 0.80
N ILE A 163 11.58 -1.44 1.07
CA ILE A 163 11.36 -2.89 1.07
C ILE A 163 10.52 -3.23 2.30
N ASP A 164 9.36 -3.81 2.06
CA ASP A 164 8.32 -3.97 3.07
C ASP A 164 8.53 -5.27 3.89
N HIS A 165 8.93 -6.36 3.27
CA HIS A 165 9.28 -7.63 3.91
C HIS A 165 10.44 -8.31 3.22
#